data_71193aef84ba97355433bd4d83174000
#
_entry.id   71193aef84ba97355433bd4d83174000
#
_cell.length_a   1.000
_cell.length_b   1.000
_cell.length_c   1.000
_cell.angle_alpha   90.00
_cell.angle_beta   90.00
_cell.angle_gamma   90.00
#
_symmetry.space_group_name_H-M   'P 1'
#
loop_
_entity.id
_entity.type
_entity.pdbx_description
1 polymer ?
#
loop_
_entity_poly.entity_id
_entity_poly.type
_entity_poly.pdbx_seq_one_letter_code
_entity_poly.pdbx_strand_id
1 'polypeptide(L)'
;MKKIFNKLSLLTCALITFSACETIDYGDTNVNPGGPSAAVTSQLLTYAEAFMPNILVNETSILYMQHITQGQYPGSSRYETLTESYNAWYTGPLQNLNRIIEINSDPETAAEALPYGATNNQLAVSRLLRAYYLHWMTDKWGALPWSEAFQGIDNPQPAFDSQPSIYSYLFAEVDAALAQINQNAAGPAGDVIFNGSMSKWASFGNSLKLTMAIRVSLVDPSTAQSKLEQAYASGTLPTTNAKNLLFNYGSDEVSDSPWEDNFQTREDYIMSETMIESLRSNLDPRLFEFAEDARDSVHPSPAFPGGIDAGFVGAPNGKVNGNVPYFSFITSDIIYSATKPSPIYTAAQVWFTLAEAAENGWSVGGVSAADYYEGGIKASMEFWGVSAQDAQDYVDAHPYTGIEDIAYEKWVALFLNGPESWAEWRRLDAPQLTPSPYASDPRIPVRAGYDPSIQNNNSDNYAKVLSSQGPDNLHTRLWWDIK
;
A
#
# COMPACT_ATOMS: atom_id res chain seq x y z
N MET A 1 19.12 2.08 79.69
CA MET A 1 18.45 3.18 78.95
C MET A 1 19.01 3.41 77.55
N LYS A 2 20.31 3.52 77.29
CA LYS A 2 20.84 3.78 75.94
C LYS A 2 20.48 2.71 74.85
N LYS A 3 20.39 1.42 75.23
CA LYS A 3 20.06 0.33 74.26
C LYS A 3 18.56 0.30 73.86
N ILE A 4 17.67 0.83 74.68
CA ILE A 4 16.24 0.92 74.40
C ILE A 4 15.97 2.10 73.46
N PHE A 5 16.64 3.23 73.69
CA PHE A 5 16.55 4.41 72.86
C PHE A 5 17.00 4.16 71.40
N ASN A 6 18.11 3.41 71.22
CA ASN A 6 18.60 3.07 69.88
C ASN A 6 17.65 2.11 69.12
N LYS A 7 16.94 1.21 69.80
CA LYS A 7 15.95 0.32 69.15
C LYS A 7 14.66 1.05 68.80
N LEU A 8 14.24 2.01 69.63
CA LEU A 8 13.07 2.84 69.35
C LEU A 8 13.35 3.79 68.18
N SER A 9 14.55 4.39 68.12
CA SER A 9 14.98 5.24 67.01
C SER A 9 15.06 4.52 65.66
N LEU A 10 15.55 3.24 65.66
CA LEU A 10 15.57 2.40 64.45
C LEU A 10 14.16 2.01 64.00
N LEU A 11 13.24 1.75 64.94
CA LEU A 11 11.86 1.38 64.59
C LEU A 11 11.09 2.61 64.02
N THR A 12 11.36 3.80 64.52
CA THR A 12 10.76 5.02 64.02
C THR A 12 11.28 5.41 62.64
N CYS A 13 12.59 5.20 62.37
CA CYS A 13 13.14 5.38 61.00
C CYS A 13 12.60 4.35 60.02
N ALA A 14 12.40 3.10 60.43
CA ALA A 14 11.81 2.07 59.53
C ALA A 14 10.33 2.33 59.21
N LEU A 15 9.57 2.89 60.13
CA LEU A 15 8.17 3.26 59.90
C LEU A 15 8.02 4.47 58.96
N ILE A 16 8.99 5.40 58.97
CA ILE A 16 8.96 6.56 58.07
C ILE A 16 9.35 6.19 56.63
N THR A 17 10.12 5.15 56.43
CA THR A 17 10.48 4.68 55.06
C THR A 17 9.37 3.89 54.39
N PHE A 18 8.38 3.37 55.10
CA PHE A 18 7.22 2.69 54.50
C PHE A 18 6.08 3.63 54.11
N SER A 19 6.07 4.87 54.57
CA SER A 19 5.07 5.87 54.14
C SER A 19 5.51 6.73 52.93
N ALA A 20 6.71 6.49 52.39
CA ALA A 20 7.22 7.24 51.24
C ALA A 20 6.84 6.65 49.86
N CYS A 21 6.00 5.62 49.83
CA CYS A 21 5.41 5.10 48.61
C CYS A 21 3.92 5.46 48.47
N GLU A 22 3.54 6.66 48.85
CA GLU A 22 2.31 7.24 48.29
C GLU A 22 2.65 7.64 46.86
N THR A 23 2.00 6.99 45.90
CA THR A 23 1.96 7.50 44.53
C THR A 23 1.47 8.92 44.61
N ILE A 24 2.34 9.89 44.33
CA ILE A 24 1.95 11.30 44.26
C ILE A 24 0.90 11.34 43.15
N ASP A 25 -0.34 11.51 43.58
CA ASP A 25 -1.41 11.83 42.66
C ASP A 25 -1.21 13.28 42.19
N TYR A 26 -0.77 13.45 40.98
CA TYR A 26 -0.59 14.77 40.36
C TYR A 26 -1.92 15.42 39.98
N GLY A 27 -3.07 14.78 40.32
CA GLY A 27 -4.40 15.25 39.93
C GLY A 27 -4.49 15.49 38.42
N ASP A 28 -5.09 16.61 38.04
CA ASP A 28 -5.32 16.99 36.65
C ASP A 28 -4.09 17.59 35.92
N THR A 29 -2.89 17.55 36.56
CA THR A 29 -1.67 18.17 36.00
C THR A 29 -1.30 17.64 34.60
N ASN A 30 -1.67 16.41 34.28
CA ASN A 30 -1.45 15.79 32.98
C ASN A 30 -2.68 15.86 32.08
N VAL A 31 -3.77 16.45 32.50
CA VAL A 31 -4.96 16.66 31.68
C VAL A 31 -4.82 18.01 30.98
N ASN A 32 -4.69 17.96 29.64
CA ASN A 32 -4.72 19.19 28.86
C ASN A 32 -6.15 19.78 28.85
N PRO A 33 -6.44 20.87 29.58
CA PRO A 33 -7.80 21.41 29.62
C PRO A 33 -8.26 22.03 28.29
N GLY A 34 -7.34 22.23 27.35
CA GLY A 34 -7.63 22.66 25.98
C GLY A 34 -7.71 21.52 24.97
N GLY A 35 -7.46 20.28 25.41
CA GLY A 35 -7.61 19.11 24.56
C GLY A 35 -9.06 18.64 24.45
N PRO A 36 -9.45 17.92 23.39
CA PRO A 36 -10.78 17.34 23.28
C PRO A 36 -10.99 16.35 24.44
N SER A 37 -12.13 16.49 25.13
CA SER A 37 -12.51 15.62 26.25
C SER A 37 -12.96 14.21 25.81
N ALA A 38 -13.22 14.02 24.49
CA ALA A 38 -13.59 12.76 23.88
C ALA A 38 -12.96 12.65 22.49
N ALA A 39 -12.74 11.42 22.04
CA ALA A 39 -12.25 11.15 20.69
C ALA A 39 -13.33 11.51 19.66
N VAL A 40 -12.98 12.34 18.68
CA VAL A 40 -13.87 12.80 17.60
C VAL A 40 -13.65 11.90 16.37
N THR A 41 -14.67 11.14 15.97
CA THR A 41 -14.53 10.13 14.91
C THR A 41 -14.07 10.71 13.57
N SER A 42 -14.45 11.96 13.24
CA SER A 42 -13.97 12.62 12.02
C SER A 42 -12.46 12.89 12.04
N GLN A 43 -11.90 13.29 13.20
CA GLN A 43 -10.46 13.53 13.32
C GLN A 43 -9.66 12.22 13.29
N LEU A 44 -10.18 11.16 13.92
CA LEU A 44 -9.58 9.84 13.87
C LEU A 44 -9.54 9.30 12.43
N LEU A 45 -10.61 9.53 11.66
CA LEU A 45 -10.70 9.12 10.27
C LEU A 45 -9.69 9.88 9.41
N THR A 46 -9.69 11.22 9.47
CA THR A 46 -8.72 12.06 8.73
C THR A 46 -7.28 11.62 9.00
N TYR A 47 -6.95 11.40 10.28
CA TYR A 47 -5.61 10.92 10.65
C TYR A 47 -5.30 9.54 10.04
N ALA A 48 -6.24 8.60 10.09
CA ALA A 48 -6.05 7.27 9.53
C ALA A 48 -5.88 7.33 7.99
N GLU A 49 -6.64 8.16 7.30
CA GLU A 49 -6.57 8.35 5.85
C GLU A 49 -5.26 9.00 5.41
N ALA A 50 -4.69 9.90 6.22
CA ALA A 50 -3.41 10.55 5.95
C ALA A 50 -2.21 9.58 5.91
N PHE A 51 -2.37 8.33 6.32
CA PHE A 51 -1.35 7.29 6.15
C PHE A 51 -1.36 6.63 4.75
N MET A 52 -2.42 6.78 3.97
CA MET A 52 -2.55 6.12 2.66
C MET A 52 -1.42 6.50 1.68
N PRO A 53 -0.94 7.75 1.58
CA PRO A 53 0.19 8.11 0.75
C PRO A 53 1.45 7.28 0.98
N ASN A 54 1.73 6.84 2.21
CA ASN A 54 2.88 5.97 2.52
C ASN A 54 2.80 4.58 1.87
N ILE A 55 1.60 4.16 1.45
CA ILE A 55 1.43 2.96 0.62
C ILE A 55 1.54 3.34 -0.85
N LEU A 56 0.80 4.36 -1.29
CA LEU A 56 0.69 4.72 -2.71
C LEU A 56 2.04 5.18 -3.30
N VAL A 57 2.89 5.80 -2.47
CA VAL A 57 4.25 6.24 -2.82
C VAL A 57 5.27 5.47 -1.99
N ASN A 58 5.25 4.13 -2.09
CA ASN A 58 6.24 3.29 -1.41
C ASN A 58 7.45 3.05 -2.29
N GLU A 59 8.49 3.88 -2.15
CA GLU A 59 9.66 3.88 -3.02
C GLU A 59 10.37 2.51 -3.03
N THR A 60 10.46 1.83 -1.89
CA THR A 60 11.14 0.52 -1.81
C THR A 60 10.56 -0.48 -2.78
N SER A 61 9.23 -0.61 -2.84
CA SER A 61 8.58 -1.54 -3.77
C SER A 61 8.62 -1.07 -5.22
N ILE A 62 8.58 0.26 -5.47
CA ILE A 62 8.77 0.84 -6.80
C ILE A 62 10.17 0.51 -7.33
N LEU A 63 11.20 0.59 -6.47
CA LEU A 63 12.58 0.24 -6.81
C LEU A 63 12.76 -1.26 -7.06
N TYR A 64 12.06 -2.12 -6.29
CA TYR A 64 12.05 -3.57 -6.55
C TYR A 64 11.46 -3.91 -7.91
N MET A 65 10.43 -3.17 -8.32
CA MET A 65 9.80 -3.33 -9.63
C MET A 65 10.54 -2.63 -10.76
N GLN A 66 11.63 -1.95 -10.44
CA GLN A 66 12.51 -1.31 -11.42
C GLN A 66 11.78 -0.32 -12.34
N HIS A 67 10.73 0.34 -11.84
CA HIS A 67 10.14 1.49 -12.52
C HIS A 67 11.14 2.65 -12.54
N ILE A 68 11.78 2.85 -11.42
CA ILE A 68 12.84 3.85 -11.19
C ILE A 68 14.04 3.20 -10.52
N THR A 69 15.15 3.91 -10.45
CA THR A 69 16.33 3.53 -9.67
C THR A 69 16.88 4.73 -8.93
N GLN A 70 17.73 4.48 -7.92
CA GLN A 70 18.41 5.54 -7.18
C GLN A 70 19.69 5.96 -7.88
N GLY A 71 19.98 7.28 -7.85
CA GLY A 71 21.19 7.86 -8.43
C GLY A 71 22.44 7.69 -7.57
N GLN A 72 22.60 8.54 -6.57
CA GLN A 72 23.82 8.60 -5.75
C GLN A 72 23.87 7.59 -4.61
N TYR A 73 22.72 7.23 -4.04
CA TYR A 73 22.61 6.39 -2.85
C TYR A 73 21.77 5.14 -3.14
N PRO A 74 22.28 4.17 -3.89
CA PRO A 74 21.50 3.08 -4.45
C PRO A 74 21.23 1.90 -3.48
N GLY A 75 21.23 2.11 -2.16
CA GLY A 75 21.07 1.07 -1.16
C GLY A 75 19.76 0.29 -1.33
N SER A 76 18.63 0.98 -1.49
CA SER A 76 17.34 0.33 -1.69
C SER A 76 17.24 -0.36 -3.05
N SER A 77 17.84 0.21 -4.11
CA SER A 77 17.95 -0.44 -5.43
C SER A 77 18.87 -1.68 -5.42
N ARG A 78 19.66 -1.87 -4.35
CA ARG A 78 20.52 -3.04 -4.09
C ARG A 78 19.93 -4.01 -3.07
N TYR A 79 18.69 -3.78 -2.67
CA TYR A 79 17.98 -4.62 -1.70
C TYR A 79 18.62 -4.66 -0.31
N GLU A 80 19.22 -3.53 0.12
CA GLU A 80 19.92 -3.43 1.41
C GLU A 80 18.97 -3.23 2.60
N THR A 81 17.68 -2.93 2.36
CA THR A 81 16.65 -2.83 3.40
C THR A 81 16.17 -4.22 3.79
N LEU A 82 16.79 -4.80 4.82
CA LEU A 82 16.53 -6.20 5.21
C LEU A 82 15.28 -6.37 6.08
N THR A 83 14.96 -5.37 6.89
CA THR A 83 13.84 -5.42 7.85
C THR A 83 13.09 -4.09 7.85
N GLU A 84 11.78 -4.15 8.07
CA GLU A 84 10.94 -2.98 8.25
C GLU A 84 9.97 -3.17 9.41
N SER A 85 9.69 -2.08 10.15
CA SER A 85 8.74 -2.12 11.27
C SER A 85 7.32 -1.85 10.78
N TYR A 86 6.39 -2.66 11.26
CA TYR A 86 4.96 -2.43 11.07
C TYR A 86 4.30 -1.68 12.24
N ASN A 87 5.04 -1.35 13.31
CA ASN A 87 4.47 -0.82 14.54
C ASN A 87 3.69 0.48 14.34
N ALA A 88 4.19 1.38 13.48
CA ALA A 88 3.52 2.64 13.19
C ALA A 88 2.11 2.44 12.58
N TRP A 89 1.91 1.34 11.85
CA TRP A 89 0.59 1.01 11.27
C TRP A 89 -0.41 0.61 12.34
N TYR A 90 0.02 -0.14 13.36
CA TYR A 90 -0.82 -0.52 14.50
C TYR A 90 -1.16 0.68 15.38
N THR A 91 -0.15 1.45 15.79
CA THR A 91 -0.32 2.58 16.72
C THR A 91 -0.91 3.83 16.06
N GLY A 92 -0.81 3.93 14.74
CA GLY A 92 -1.35 5.02 13.93
C GLY A 92 -2.75 4.69 13.37
N PRO A 93 -2.84 4.38 12.07
CA PRO A 93 -4.12 4.28 11.38
C PRO A 93 -5.02 3.16 11.93
N LEU A 94 -4.48 1.97 12.19
CA LEU A 94 -5.30 0.84 12.63
C LEU A 94 -5.93 1.08 14.01
N GLN A 95 -5.21 1.67 14.97
CA GLN A 95 -5.74 2.01 16.28
C GLN A 95 -6.86 3.05 16.19
N ASN A 96 -6.70 4.06 15.33
CA ASN A 96 -7.72 5.09 15.14
C ASN A 96 -8.99 4.52 14.49
N LEU A 97 -8.84 3.66 13.48
CA LEU A 97 -9.97 2.97 12.84
C LEU A 97 -10.69 2.04 13.82
N ASN A 98 -9.96 1.29 14.65
CA ASN A 98 -10.55 0.48 15.72
C ASN A 98 -11.33 1.34 16.69
N ARG A 99 -10.80 2.52 17.08
CA ARG A 99 -11.52 3.42 17.99
C ARG A 99 -12.81 3.95 17.40
N ILE A 100 -12.84 4.26 16.08
CA ILE A 100 -14.10 4.64 15.40
C ILE A 100 -15.10 3.48 15.44
N ILE A 101 -14.64 2.26 15.20
CA ILE A 101 -15.49 1.06 15.23
C ILE A 101 -16.05 0.82 16.63
N GLU A 102 -15.25 0.92 17.67
CA GLU A 102 -15.68 0.81 19.07
C GLU A 102 -16.75 1.83 19.41
N ILE A 103 -16.49 3.13 19.15
CA ILE A 103 -17.43 4.23 19.41
C ILE A 103 -18.77 4.00 18.72
N ASN A 104 -18.77 3.54 17.45
CA ASN A 104 -19.98 3.33 16.67
C ASN A 104 -20.68 1.99 16.95
N SER A 105 -20.01 1.06 17.65
CA SER A 105 -20.59 -0.24 18.03
C SER A 105 -21.27 -0.23 19.38
N ASP A 106 -20.94 0.73 20.24
CA ASP A 106 -21.59 0.93 21.54
C ASP A 106 -22.73 1.95 21.39
N PRO A 107 -23.99 1.57 21.71
CA PRO A 107 -25.13 2.47 21.55
C PRO A 107 -25.04 3.80 22.33
N GLU A 108 -24.33 3.83 23.44
CA GLU A 108 -24.18 5.06 24.24
C GLU A 108 -23.27 6.06 23.52
N THR A 109 -22.10 5.62 23.05
CA THR A 109 -21.13 6.48 22.36
C THR A 109 -21.48 6.71 20.89
N ALA A 110 -22.19 5.79 20.23
CA ALA A 110 -22.65 5.95 18.85
C ALA A 110 -23.57 7.17 18.68
N ALA A 111 -24.41 7.46 19.69
CA ALA A 111 -25.28 8.64 19.65
C ALA A 111 -24.48 9.95 19.62
N GLU A 112 -23.34 10.02 20.29
CA GLU A 112 -22.45 11.17 20.29
C GLU A 112 -21.69 11.32 18.97
N ALA A 113 -21.48 10.22 18.23
CA ALA A 113 -20.79 10.21 16.94
C ALA A 113 -21.70 10.56 15.74
N LEU A 114 -23.04 10.55 15.89
CA LEU A 114 -23.99 10.86 14.81
C LEU A 114 -23.75 12.20 14.08
N PRO A 115 -23.31 13.29 14.75
CA PRO A 115 -22.99 14.54 14.04
C PRO A 115 -21.87 14.40 13.00
N TYR A 116 -21.06 13.34 13.09
CA TYR A 116 -19.92 13.10 12.19
C TYR A 116 -20.26 12.09 11.07
N GLY A 117 -21.52 11.72 10.90
CA GLY A 117 -22.01 10.83 9.87
C GLY A 117 -22.88 9.69 10.42
N ALA A 118 -23.60 9.03 9.54
CA ALA A 118 -24.43 7.88 9.93
C ALA A 118 -23.54 6.75 10.49
N THR A 119 -23.94 6.16 11.62
CA THR A 119 -23.22 5.09 12.31
C THR A 119 -22.78 3.96 11.35
N ASN A 120 -23.72 3.44 10.53
CA ASN A 120 -23.39 2.37 9.58
C ASN A 120 -22.32 2.78 8.57
N ASN A 121 -22.31 4.04 8.11
CA ASN A 121 -21.35 4.53 7.14
C ASN A 121 -19.99 4.77 7.78
N GLN A 122 -19.93 5.28 9.02
CA GLN A 122 -18.69 5.39 9.79
C GLN A 122 -18.07 4.00 10.02
N LEU A 123 -18.89 3.00 10.40
CA LEU A 123 -18.45 1.61 10.55
C LEU A 123 -17.92 1.04 9.23
N ALA A 124 -18.67 1.20 8.14
CA ALA A 124 -18.29 0.66 6.84
C ALA A 124 -16.95 1.21 6.35
N VAL A 125 -16.76 2.53 6.39
CA VAL A 125 -15.53 3.18 5.94
C VAL A 125 -14.33 2.75 6.79
N SER A 126 -14.50 2.77 8.12
CA SER A 126 -13.41 2.36 9.02
C SER A 126 -12.99 0.91 8.83
N ARG A 127 -13.96 0.00 8.61
CA ARG A 127 -13.69 -1.41 8.32
C ARG A 127 -13.01 -1.62 6.97
N LEU A 128 -13.42 -0.90 5.93
CA LEU A 128 -12.80 -0.97 4.60
C LEU A 128 -11.35 -0.48 4.62
N LEU A 129 -11.09 0.65 5.28
CA LEU A 129 -9.72 1.18 5.42
C LEU A 129 -8.84 0.26 6.25
N ARG A 130 -9.38 -0.28 7.36
CA ARG A 130 -8.67 -1.25 8.18
C ARG A 130 -8.31 -2.51 7.40
N ALA A 131 -9.23 -3.01 6.58
CA ALA A 131 -8.98 -4.15 5.70
C ALA A 131 -7.94 -3.82 4.63
N TYR A 132 -7.98 -2.64 4.04
CA TYR A 132 -6.99 -2.19 3.05
C TYR A 132 -5.57 -2.15 3.63
N TYR A 133 -5.39 -1.56 4.81
CA TYR A 133 -4.09 -1.49 5.48
C TYR A 133 -3.57 -2.88 5.88
N LEU A 134 -4.44 -3.72 6.44
CA LEU A 134 -4.06 -5.07 6.82
C LEU A 134 -3.72 -5.94 5.59
N HIS A 135 -4.45 -5.79 4.49
CA HIS A 135 -4.15 -6.46 3.22
C HIS A 135 -2.75 -6.11 2.71
N TRP A 136 -2.44 -4.80 2.63
CA TRP A 136 -1.10 -4.36 2.25
C TRP A 136 -0.02 -4.88 3.20
N MET A 137 -0.27 -4.82 4.51
CA MET A 137 0.70 -5.30 5.51
C MET A 137 0.95 -6.80 5.37
N THR A 138 -0.07 -7.62 5.25
CA THR A 138 0.11 -9.08 5.10
C THR A 138 0.78 -9.44 3.78
N ASP A 139 0.52 -8.68 2.71
CA ASP A 139 1.21 -8.85 1.42
C ASP A 139 2.69 -8.44 1.46
N LYS A 140 3.10 -7.68 2.48
CA LYS A 140 4.48 -7.25 2.68
C LYS A 140 5.25 -8.18 3.62
N TRP A 141 4.66 -8.60 4.76
CA TRP A 141 5.34 -9.38 5.80
C TRP A 141 4.87 -10.83 5.92
N GLY A 142 3.67 -11.15 5.47
CA GLY A 142 3.02 -12.45 5.68
C GLY A 142 2.21 -12.48 6.98
N ALA A 143 2.56 -13.37 7.89
CA ALA A 143 1.91 -13.48 9.19
C ALA A 143 2.06 -12.19 10.02
N LEU A 144 0.98 -11.80 10.71
CA LEU A 144 0.93 -10.58 11.54
C LEU A 144 0.09 -10.81 12.79
N PRO A 145 0.37 -10.14 13.92
CA PRO A 145 -0.53 -10.11 15.05
C PRO A 145 -1.84 -9.43 14.63
N TRP A 146 -2.97 -10.13 14.70
CA TRP A 146 -4.25 -9.56 14.33
C TRP A 146 -5.37 -9.88 15.32
N SER A 147 -5.70 -11.15 15.48
CA SER A 147 -6.82 -11.58 16.35
C SER A 147 -6.62 -11.23 17.82
N GLU A 148 -5.38 -11.13 18.26
CA GLU A 148 -4.99 -10.76 19.62
C GLU A 148 -4.41 -9.34 19.71
N ALA A 149 -4.42 -8.57 18.63
CA ALA A 149 -3.92 -7.19 18.62
C ALA A 149 -4.86 -6.23 19.39
N PHE A 150 -4.37 -5.02 19.67
CA PHE A 150 -5.10 -3.91 20.28
C PHE A 150 -5.60 -4.13 21.73
N GLN A 151 -5.06 -5.11 22.44
CA GLN A 151 -5.38 -5.38 23.85
C GLN A 151 -4.48 -4.61 24.84
N GLY A 152 -3.56 -3.82 24.34
CA GLY A 152 -2.68 -2.96 25.15
C GLY A 152 -1.87 -3.77 26.16
N ILE A 153 -1.92 -3.34 27.43
CA ILE A 153 -1.17 -3.97 28.52
C ILE A 153 -1.68 -5.38 28.88
N ASP A 154 -2.92 -5.71 28.51
CA ASP A 154 -3.53 -7.01 28.81
C ASP A 154 -2.93 -8.13 27.95
N ASN A 155 -2.43 -7.79 26.75
CA ASN A 155 -1.70 -8.73 25.89
C ASN A 155 -0.54 -8.04 25.15
N PRO A 156 0.61 -7.82 25.80
CA PRO A 156 1.75 -7.12 25.20
C PRO A 156 2.53 -8.00 24.18
N GLN A 157 2.23 -9.28 24.09
CA GLN A 157 2.90 -10.24 23.19
C GLN A 157 1.85 -11.05 22.40
N PRO A 158 1.10 -10.39 21.50
CA PRO A 158 0.04 -11.06 20.76
C PRO A 158 0.59 -12.14 19.82
N ALA A 159 -0.18 -13.22 19.66
CA ALA A 159 0.11 -14.25 18.67
C ALA A 159 0.00 -13.68 17.24
N PHE A 160 0.75 -14.29 16.33
CA PHE A 160 0.66 -13.99 14.91
C PHE A 160 -0.40 -14.88 14.25
N ASP A 161 -1.30 -14.28 13.52
CA ASP A 161 -2.19 -15.00 12.61
C ASP A 161 -1.47 -15.33 11.31
N SER A 162 -1.73 -16.53 10.80
CA SER A 162 -1.20 -16.92 9.49
C SER A 162 -1.81 -16.11 8.36
N GLN A 163 -1.09 -15.94 7.25
CA GLN A 163 -1.59 -15.21 6.11
C GLN A 163 -2.91 -15.77 5.55
N PRO A 164 -3.14 -17.09 5.42
CA PRO A 164 -4.46 -17.63 5.07
C PRO A 164 -5.58 -17.22 6.03
N SER A 165 -5.31 -17.21 7.34
CA SER A 165 -6.28 -16.77 8.36
C SER A 165 -6.62 -15.29 8.20
N ILE A 166 -5.61 -14.45 7.96
CA ILE A 166 -5.79 -13.01 7.71
C ILE A 166 -6.63 -12.79 6.45
N TYR A 167 -6.36 -13.48 5.34
CA TYR A 167 -7.17 -13.36 4.12
C TYR A 167 -8.62 -13.80 4.31
N SER A 168 -8.86 -14.87 5.07
CA SER A 168 -10.22 -15.29 5.43
C SER A 168 -10.94 -14.20 6.20
N TYR A 169 -10.28 -13.58 7.19
CA TYR A 169 -10.81 -12.43 7.92
C TYR A 169 -11.10 -11.26 6.98
N LEU A 170 -10.15 -10.91 6.10
CA LEU A 170 -10.27 -9.76 5.19
C LEU A 170 -11.48 -9.88 4.27
N PHE A 171 -11.72 -11.05 3.67
CA PHE A 171 -12.91 -11.26 2.85
C PHE A 171 -14.22 -11.09 3.63
N ALA A 172 -14.28 -11.65 4.84
CA ALA A 172 -15.45 -11.51 5.70
C ALA A 172 -15.68 -10.06 6.14
N GLU A 173 -14.59 -9.35 6.47
CA GLU A 173 -14.63 -7.95 6.92
C GLU A 173 -15.08 -7.01 5.80
N VAL A 174 -14.56 -7.18 4.59
CA VAL A 174 -14.96 -6.37 3.43
C VAL A 174 -16.42 -6.65 3.05
N ASP A 175 -16.87 -7.91 3.08
CA ASP A 175 -18.28 -8.24 2.83
C ASP A 175 -19.20 -7.60 3.86
N ALA A 176 -18.86 -7.68 5.14
CA ALA A 176 -19.64 -7.08 6.22
C ALA A 176 -19.66 -5.53 6.12
N ALA A 177 -18.52 -4.92 5.78
CA ALA A 177 -18.44 -3.48 5.59
C ALA A 177 -19.30 -3.00 4.39
N LEU A 178 -19.21 -3.68 3.26
CA LEU A 178 -20.04 -3.39 2.08
C LEU A 178 -21.54 -3.51 2.37
N ALA A 179 -21.96 -4.49 3.18
CA ALA A 179 -23.35 -4.67 3.59
C ALA A 179 -23.85 -3.53 4.52
N GLN A 180 -22.97 -2.83 5.20
CA GLN A 180 -23.31 -1.69 6.08
C GLN A 180 -23.47 -0.37 5.33
N ILE A 181 -22.96 -0.25 4.09
CA ILE A 181 -23.03 0.99 3.32
C ILE A 181 -24.49 1.39 3.06
N ASN A 182 -24.85 2.60 3.49
CA ASN A 182 -26.12 3.22 3.18
C ASN A 182 -25.87 4.49 2.35
N GLN A 183 -26.06 4.39 1.05
CA GLN A 183 -25.84 5.52 0.11
C GLN A 183 -26.83 6.68 0.28
N ASN A 184 -27.97 6.45 0.99
CA ASN A 184 -28.97 7.47 1.26
C ASN A 184 -28.77 8.19 2.60
N ALA A 185 -27.77 7.80 3.39
CA ALA A 185 -27.44 8.42 4.66
C ALA A 185 -26.11 9.19 4.55
N ALA A 186 -25.87 10.09 5.51
CA ALA A 186 -24.64 10.89 5.54
C ALA A 186 -23.39 10.00 5.60
N GLY A 187 -22.42 10.24 4.74
CA GLY A 187 -21.09 9.68 4.84
C GLY A 187 -20.32 10.24 6.04
N PRO A 188 -19.17 9.64 6.42
CA PRO A 188 -18.37 10.14 7.53
C PRO A 188 -17.79 11.52 7.22
N ALA A 189 -17.88 12.41 8.20
CA ALA A 189 -17.16 13.67 8.19
C ALA A 189 -15.66 13.41 8.40
N GLY A 190 -14.81 14.26 7.85
CA GLY A 190 -13.36 14.09 7.92
C GLY A 190 -12.79 13.09 6.91
N ASP A 191 -13.62 12.50 6.06
CA ASP A 191 -13.19 11.70 4.90
C ASP A 191 -12.52 12.61 3.86
N VAL A 192 -11.19 12.58 3.81
CA VAL A 192 -10.37 13.37 2.85
C VAL A 192 -10.16 12.64 1.54
N ILE A 193 -10.44 11.33 1.46
CA ILE A 193 -10.26 10.54 0.24
C ILE A 193 -11.45 10.75 -0.72
N PHE A 194 -12.68 10.56 -0.24
CA PHE A 194 -13.87 10.59 -1.08
C PHE A 194 -14.95 11.59 -0.64
N ASN A 195 -14.65 12.44 0.36
CA ASN A 195 -15.57 13.47 0.87
C ASN A 195 -16.94 12.90 1.29
N GLY A 196 -16.97 11.77 1.96
CA GLY A 196 -18.19 11.09 2.44
C GLY A 196 -18.99 10.40 1.32
N SER A 197 -18.44 10.22 0.13
CA SER A 197 -19.13 9.56 -0.98
C SER A 197 -19.23 8.04 -0.77
N MET A 198 -20.37 7.59 -0.29
CA MET A 198 -20.62 6.17 -0.03
C MET A 198 -20.64 5.32 -1.30
N SER A 199 -20.95 5.89 -2.46
CA SER A 199 -20.82 5.19 -3.75
C SER A 199 -19.35 4.92 -4.13
N LYS A 200 -18.45 5.87 -3.85
CA LYS A 200 -17.00 5.66 -4.04
C LYS A 200 -16.45 4.66 -3.02
N TRP A 201 -16.92 4.66 -1.77
CA TRP A 201 -16.56 3.66 -0.78
C TRP A 201 -17.05 2.26 -1.15
N ALA A 202 -18.25 2.13 -1.75
CA ALA A 202 -18.70 0.85 -2.31
C ALA A 202 -17.81 0.37 -3.47
N SER A 203 -17.38 1.29 -4.34
CA SER A 203 -16.42 1.00 -5.41
C SER A 203 -15.08 0.58 -4.84
N PHE A 204 -14.56 1.29 -3.83
CA PHE A 204 -13.31 0.96 -3.14
C PHE A 204 -13.35 -0.45 -2.52
N GLY A 205 -14.40 -0.78 -1.76
CA GLY A 205 -14.53 -2.08 -1.12
C GLY A 205 -14.62 -3.24 -2.13
N ASN A 206 -15.34 -3.05 -3.25
CA ASN A 206 -15.41 -4.06 -4.30
C ASN A 206 -14.10 -4.15 -5.10
N SER A 207 -13.36 -3.05 -5.29
CA SER A 207 -12.02 -3.07 -5.89
C SER A 207 -11.01 -3.79 -4.99
N LEU A 208 -11.05 -3.54 -3.69
CA LEU A 208 -10.24 -4.28 -2.72
C LEU A 208 -10.57 -5.78 -2.75
N LYS A 209 -11.86 -6.15 -2.76
CA LYS A 209 -12.29 -7.55 -2.89
C LYS A 209 -11.79 -8.20 -4.17
N LEU A 210 -11.87 -7.50 -5.31
CA LEU A 210 -11.38 -7.95 -6.61
C LEU A 210 -9.86 -8.22 -6.55
N THR A 211 -9.10 -7.28 -5.99
CA THR A 211 -7.64 -7.37 -5.85
C THR A 211 -7.24 -8.51 -4.92
N MET A 212 -7.87 -8.66 -3.76
CA MET A 212 -7.62 -9.78 -2.86
C MET A 212 -7.97 -11.13 -3.51
N ALA A 213 -9.06 -11.18 -4.28
CA ALA A 213 -9.49 -12.40 -4.94
C ALA A 213 -8.48 -12.87 -5.97
N ILE A 214 -8.01 -11.99 -6.86
CA ILE A 214 -6.99 -12.38 -7.84
C ILE A 214 -5.67 -12.75 -7.17
N ARG A 215 -5.33 -12.12 -6.04
CA ARG A 215 -4.12 -12.40 -5.27
C ARG A 215 -4.04 -13.85 -4.83
N VAL A 216 -5.14 -14.43 -4.40
CA VAL A 216 -5.19 -15.82 -3.91
C VAL A 216 -5.57 -16.83 -4.98
N SER A 217 -5.69 -16.42 -6.25
CA SER A 217 -6.18 -17.28 -7.36
C SER A 217 -5.40 -18.56 -7.56
N LEU A 218 -4.10 -18.56 -7.26
CA LEU A 218 -3.23 -19.72 -7.42
C LEU A 218 -3.27 -20.70 -6.24
N VAL A 219 -3.62 -20.23 -5.03
CA VAL A 219 -3.62 -21.06 -3.82
C VAL A 219 -5.03 -21.43 -3.35
N ASP A 220 -6.02 -20.61 -3.63
CA ASP A 220 -7.43 -20.87 -3.33
C ASP A 220 -8.32 -20.39 -4.49
N PRO A 221 -8.28 -21.07 -5.64
CA PRO A 221 -9.02 -20.66 -6.84
C PRO A 221 -10.54 -20.63 -6.63
N SER A 222 -11.05 -21.45 -5.75
CA SER A 222 -12.50 -21.51 -5.44
C SER A 222 -13.00 -20.25 -4.74
N THR A 223 -12.29 -19.82 -3.69
CA THR A 223 -12.60 -18.55 -3.01
C THR A 223 -12.33 -17.37 -3.93
N ALA A 224 -11.22 -17.39 -4.67
CA ALA A 224 -10.85 -16.37 -5.64
C ALA A 224 -11.96 -16.13 -6.67
N GLN A 225 -12.41 -17.18 -7.36
CA GLN A 225 -13.50 -17.11 -8.33
C GLN A 225 -14.76 -16.52 -7.71
N SER A 226 -15.22 -17.10 -6.59
CA SER A 226 -16.46 -16.67 -5.93
C SER A 226 -16.43 -15.18 -5.54
N LYS A 227 -15.32 -14.71 -4.95
CA LYS A 227 -15.19 -13.32 -4.49
C LYS A 227 -15.01 -12.34 -5.64
N LEU A 228 -14.30 -12.73 -6.68
CA LEU A 228 -14.11 -11.90 -7.88
C LEU A 228 -15.43 -11.74 -8.64
N GLU A 229 -16.17 -12.82 -8.88
CA GLU A 229 -17.48 -12.76 -9.53
C GLU A 229 -18.49 -11.92 -8.73
N GLN A 230 -18.47 -11.98 -7.38
CA GLN A 230 -19.27 -11.11 -6.53
C GLN A 230 -18.89 -9.64 -6.68
N ALA A 231 -17.58 -9.32 -6.70
CA ALA A 231 -17.11 -7.97 -6.90
C ALA A 231 -17.53 -7.42 -8.28
N TYR A 232 -17.37 -8.23 -9.34
CA TYR A 232 -17.82 -7.90 -10.68
C TYR A 232 -19.34 -7.65 -10.75
N ALA A 233 -20.13 -8.56 -10.19
CA ALA A 233 -21.60 -8.47 -10.18
C ALA A 233 -22.14 -7.25 -9.42
N SER A 234 -21.34 -6.61 -8.56
CA SER A 234 -21.73 -5.39 -7.85
C SER A 234 -22.02 -4.20 -8.76
N GLY A 235 -21.42 -4.18 -9.96
CA GLY A 235 -21.53 -3.08 -10.93
C GLY A 235 -20.87 -1.77 -10.49
N THR A 236 -20.08 -1.79 -9.42
CA THR A 236 -19.47 -0.57 -8.83
C THR A 236 -17.98 -0.40 -9.14
N LEU A 237 -17.34 -1.37 -9.81
CA LEU A 237 -15.93 -1.30 -10.13
C LEU A 237 -15.61 -0.10 -11.05
N PRO A 238 -14.44 0.55 -10.90
CA PRO A 238 -14.00 1.61 -11.79
C PRO A 238 -13.58 1.04 -13.15
N THR A 239 -14.50 1.00 -14.10
CA THR A 239 -14.28 0.47 -15.46
C THR A 239 -14.00 1.56 -16.50
N THR A 240 -13.93 2.82 -16.08
CA THR A 240 -13.53 3.97 -16.91
C THR A 240 -12.66 4.91 -16.08
N ASN A 241 -11.78 5.70 -16.73
CA ASN A 241 -10.91 6.62 -16.01
C ASN A 241 -11.65 7.70 -15.21
N ALA A 242 -12.83 8.09 -15.63
CA ALA A 242 -13.70 9.00 -14.87
C ALA A 242 -14.16 8.40 -13.51
N LYS A 243 -14.08 7.09 -13.35
CA LYS A 243 -14.43 6.37 -12.11
C LYS A 243 -13.20 5.93 -11.31
N ASN A 244 -12.00 6.23 -11.75
CA ASN A 244 -10.78 5.91 -11.01
C ASN A 244 -10.89 6.43 -9.57
N LEU A 245 -10.42 5.62 -8.64
CA LEU A 245 -10.32 5.98 -7.23
C LEU A 245 -8.92 6.52 -7.00
N LEU A 246 -8.85 7.82 -6.73
CA LEU A 246 -7.61 8.56 -6.59
C LEU A 246 -7.52 9.16 -5.19
N PHE A 247 -6.33 9.20 -4.64
CA PHE A 247 -6.00 10.02 -3.49
C PHE A 247 -5.57 11.40 -4.00
N ASN A 248 -6.34 12.43 -3.64
CA ASN A 248 -6.06 13.79 -4.08
C ASN A 248 -5.29 14.53 -2.99
N TYR A 249 -4.19 15.15 -3.37
CA TYR A 249 -3.35 15.94 -2.47
C TYR A 249 -3.77 17.41 -2.41
N GLY A 250 -3.44 18.08 -1.31
CA GLY A 250 -3.57 19.53 -1.17
C GLY A 250 -2.40 20.26 -1.82
N SER A 251 -2.37 21.58 -1.64
CA SER A 251 -1.29 22.43 -2.14
C SER A 251 -0.40 23.00 -1.03
N ASP A 252 -0.56 22.51 0.19
CA ASP A 252 0.23 22.93 1.34
C ASP A 252 1.17 21.80 1.78
N GLU A 253 2.31 22.15 2.38
CA GLU A 253 3.41 21.28 2.84
C GLU A 253 3.00 20.09 3.74
N VAL A 254 1.76 20.02 4.20
CA VAL A 254 1.29 18.95 5.08
C VAL A 254 0.45 17.94 4.32
N SER A 255 -0.12 18.35 3.21
CA SER A 255 -1.09 17.56 2.44
C SER A 255 -0.74 17.39 0.97
N ASP A 256 0.41 17.86 0.54
CA ASP A 256 0.88 17.77 -0.83
C ASP A 256 1.39 16.37 -1.21
N SER A 257 1.80 16.24 -2.48
CA SER A 257 2.25 14.97 -3.03
C SER A 257 3.62 14.57 -2.47
N PRO A 258 3.80 13.36 -1.91
CA PRO A 258 5.12 12.89 -1.48
C PRO A 258 6.15 12.83 -2.62
N TRP A 259 5.73 12.80 -3.87
CA TRP A 259 6.66 12.93 -5.00
C TRP A 259 7.27 14.32 -5.08
N GLU A 260 6.49 15.36 -4.83
CA GLU A 260 6.99 16.74 -4.79
C GLU A 260 7.99 16.90 -3.64
N ASP A 261 7.64 16.43 -2.44
CA ASP A 261 8.54 16.41 -1.28
C ASP A 261 9.89 15.74 -1.57
N ASN A 262 9.87 14.60 -2.24
CA ASN A 262 11.07 13.83 -2.59
C ASN A 262 12.01 14.61 -3.53
N PHE A 263 11.49 15.60 -4.28
CA PHE A 263 12.26 16.35 -5.27
C PHE A 263 12.50 17.82 -4.90
N GLN A 264 12.02 18.31 -3.76
CA GLN A 264 12.23 19.70 -3.30
C GLN A 264 13.71 20.07 -3.15
N THR A 265 14.52 19.17 -2.62
CA THR A 265 15.92 19.46 -2.27
C THR A 265 16.93 18.54 -2.93
N ARG A 266 16.50 17.41 -3.47
CA ARG A 266 17.37 16.36 -4.01
C ARG A 266 16.70 15.66 -5.19
N GLU A 267 17.50 15.15 -6.08
CA GLU A 267 17.08 14.38 -7.26
C GLU A 267 17.63 12.95 -7.15
N ASP A 268 17.14 12.20 -6.16
CA ASP A 268 17.66 10.86 -5.86
C ASP A 268 17.08 9.76 -6.76
N TYR A 269 15.91 9.97 -7.35
CA TYR A 269 15.19 8.97 -8.16
C TYR A 269 15.22 9.37 -9.64
N ILE A 270 15.58 8.41 -10.48
CA ILE A 270 15.67 8.54 -11.94
C ILE A 270 15.02 7.32 -12.61
N MET A 271 14.63 7.44 -13.86
CA MET A 271 14.07 6.33 -14.60
C MET A 271 15.07 5.17 -14.70
N SER A 272 14.61 3.94 -14.47
CA SER A 272 15.47 2.77 -14.60
C SER A 272 15.72 2.43 -16.07
N GLU A 273 16.87 1.81 -16.35
CA GLU A 273 17.19 1.22 -17.66
C GLU A 273 16.14 0.17 -18.03
N THR A 274 15.67 -0.64 -17.05
CA THR A 274 14.63 -1.66 -17.25
C THR A 274 13.34 -1.06 -17.81
N MET A 275 12.83 0.02 -17.19
CA MET A 275 11.58 0.64 -17.63
C MET A 275 11.76 1.33 -18.99
N ILE A 276 12.81 2.14 -19.15
CA ILE A 276 13.06 2.86 -20.42
C ILE A 276 13.21 1.87 -21.58
N GLU A 277 14.03 0.82 -21.43
CA GLU A 277 14.27 -0.14 -22.52
C GLU A 277 13.05 -1.02 -22.78
N SER A 278 12.24 -1.34 -21.76
CA SER A 278 10.97 -2.07 -21.96
C SER A 278 9.97 -1.27 -22.79
N LEU A 279 9.76 0.00 -22.44
CA LEU A 279 8.86 0.88 -23.19
C LEU A 279 9.40 1.15 -24.61
N ARG A 280 10.71 1.35 -24.75
CA ARG A 280 11.37 1.61 -26.01
C ARG A 280 11.26 0.43 -26.96
N SER A 281 11.57 -0.79 -26.51
CA SER A 281 11.56 -1.98 -27.34
C SER A 281 10.18 -2.36 -27.85
N ASN A 282 9.15 -2.00 -27.08
CA ASN A 282 7.75 -2.20 -27.47
C ASN A 282 7.14 -1.01 -28.23
N LEU A 283 7.91 0.06 -28.49
CA LEU A 283 7.41 1.30 -29.08
C LEU A 283 6.21 1.88 -28.30
N ASP A 284 6.25 1.75 -26.98
CA ASP A 284 5.16 2.14 -26.10
C ASP A 284 5.11 3.67 -25.91
N PRO A 285 4.02 4.33 -26.34
CA PRO A 285 3.90 5.79 -26.23
C PRO A 285 3.84 6.32 -24.80
N ARG A 286 3.59 5.47 -23.80
CA ARG A 286 3.66 5.87 -22.38
C ARG A 286 5.06 6.30 -21.95
N LEU A 287 6.10 5.98 -22.74
CA LEU A 287 7.46 6.48 -22.51
C LEU A 287 7.51 8.00 -22.38
N PHE A 288 6.78 8.71 -23.23
CA PHE A 288 6.75 10.18 -23.27
C PHE A 288 5.95 10.81 -22.12
N GLU A 289 5.08 10.01 -21.48
CA GLU A 289 4.26 10.43 -20.34
C GLU A 289 4.93 10.11 -19.00
N PHE A 290 5.77 9.07 -18.96
CA PHE A 290 6.45 8.63 -17.74
C PHE A 290 7.77 9.35 -17.50
N ALA A 291 8.47 9.71 -18.56
CA ALA A 291 9.84 10.20 -18.51
C ALA A 291 10.04 11.48 -19.31
N GLU A 292 11.03 12.24 -18.89
CA GLU A 292 11.58 13.37 -19.66
C GLU A 292 12.89 12.96 -20.33
N ASP A 293 13.27 13.67 -21.39
CA ASP A 293 14.60 13.57 -22.00
C ASP A 293 15.69 13.76 -20.94
N ALA A 294 16.81 13.08 -21.10
CA ALA A 294 17.99 13.31 -20.29
C ALA A 294 18.44 14.78 -20.43
N ARG A 295 18.66 15.46 -19.30
CA ARG A 295 18.95 16.90 -19.27
C ARG A 295 20.33 17.26 -19.84
N ASP A 296 21.28 16.32 -19.84
CA ASP A 296 22.61 16.53 -20.38
C ASP A 296 22.70 16.01 -21.82
N SER A 297 22.60 16.95 -22.78
CA SER A 297 22.68 16.66 -24.22
C SER A 297 24.04 16.17 -24.73
N VAL A 298 25.07 16.15 -23.88
CA VAL A 298 26.40 15.66 -24.23
C VAL A 298 26.49 14.14 -24.14
N HIS A 299 25.58 13.51 -23.43
CA HIS A 299 25.53 12.05 -23.33
C HIS A 299 24.92 11.43 -24.60
N PRO A 300 25.67 10.60 -25.35
CA PRO A 300 25.11 9.95 -26.53
C PRO A 300 24.02 8.98 -26.13
N SER A 301 22.80 9.27 -26.54
CA SER A 301 21.65 8.41 -26.37
C SER A 301 21.62 7.36 -27.50
N PRO A 302 21.30 6.08 -27.26
CA PRO A 302 21.15 5.11 -28.32
C PRO A 302 19.97 5.47 -29.22
N ALA A 303 20.15 5.33 -30.54
CA ALA A 303 19.08 5.59 -31.51
C ALA A 303 17.88 4.67 -31.26
N PHE A 304 16.68 5.25 -31.26
CA PHE A 304 15.44 4.49 -31.07
C PHE A 304 15.04 3.77 -32.35
N PRO A 305 14.73 2.46 -32.34
CA PRO A 305 14.16 1.78 -33.50
C PRO A 305 12.83 2.44 -33.90
N GLY A 306 12.70 2.89 -35.14
CA GLY A 306 11.50 3.56 -35.63
C GLY A 306 11.56 5.09 -35.64
N GLY A 307 12.67 5.71 -35.25
CA GLY A 307 12.87 7.16 -35.31
C GLY A 307 12.21 7.96 -34.18
N ILE A 308 11.77 7.28 -33.12
CA ILE A 308 11.33 7.90 -31.88
C ILE A 308 12.55 8.35 -31.08
N ASP A 309 12.41 9.45 -30.37
CA ASP A 309 13.51 10.26 -29.83
C ASP A 309 14.55 9.46 -29.03
N ALA A 310 15.80 9.80 -29.28
CA ALA A 310 16.99 9.26 -28.63
C ALA A 310 17.29 9.90 -27.26
N GLY A 311 16.49 10.88 -26.80
CA GLY A 311 16.71 11.63 -25.54
C GLY A 311 16.48 10.83 -24.26
N PHE A 312 15.74 9.73 -24.33
CA PHE A 312 15.40 8.93 -23.15
C PHE A 312 16.53 7.95 -22.79
N VAL A 313 17.09 8.09 -21.61
CA VAL A 313 18.21 7.28 -21.11
C VAL A 313 17.89 6.75 -19.71
N GLY A 314 17.70 5.45 -19.59
CA GLY A 314 17.51 4.81 -18.29
C GLY A 314 18.83 4.58 -17.55
N ALA A 315 18.79 4.68 -16.23
CA ALA A 315 19.95 4.42 -15.39
C ALA A 315 20.04 2.94 -15.00
N PRO A 316 21.26 2.34 -15.01
CA PRO A 316 21.44 0.96 -14.56
C PRO A 316 21.04 0.77 -13.10
N ASN A 317 20.21 -0.24 -12.83
CA ASN A 317 19.62 -0.48 -11.52
C ASN A 317 20.69 -0.79 -10.44
N GLY A 318 20.71 0.01 -9.37
CA GLY A 318 21.63 -0.15 -8.24
C GLY A 318 23.07 0.31 -8.50
N LYS A 319 23.37 0.90 -9.65
CA LYS A 319 24.67 1.51 -9.90
C LYS A 319 24.76 2.88 -9.21
N VAL A 320 25.91 3.20 -8.63
CA VAL A 320 26.17 4.59 -8.20
C VAL A 320 26.31 5.46 -9.43
N ASN A 321 25.41 6.39 -9.64
CA ASN A 321 25.38 7.31 -10.77
C ASN A 321 25.58 8.74 -10.24
N GLY A 322 26.83 9.22 -10.26
CA GLY A 322 27.18 10.53 -9.72
C GLY A 322 26.72 11.71 -10.58
N ASN A 323 26.31 11.47 -11.83
CA ASN A 323 25.83 12.49 -12.75
C ASN A 323 24.41 12.14 -13.22
N VAL A 324 23.45 12.35 -12.34
CA VAL A 324 22.03 12.05 -12.59
C VAL A 324 21.44 12.78 -13.81
N PRO A 325 21.85 14.01 -14.20
CA PRO A 325 21.39 14.66 -15.41
C PRO A 325 21.66 13.91 -16.73
N TYR A 326 22.53 12.90 -16.72
CA TYR A 326 22.75 12.03 -17.89
C TYR A 326 21.62 11.02 -18.12
N PHE A 327 20.69 10.94 -17.19
CA PHE A 327 19.57 10.01 -17.25
C PHE A 327 18.23 10.75 -17.29
N SER A 328 17.21 10.07 -17.77
CA SER A 328 15.85 10.56 -17.78
C SER A 328 15.27 10.58 -16.37
N PHE A 329 14.57 11.65 -16.05
CA PHE A 329 13.78 11.78 -14.83
C PHE A 329 12.35 11.32 -15.08
N ILE A 330 11.63 11.05 -14.00
CA ILE A 330 10.18 10.97 -14.02
C ILE A 330 9.65 12.32 -14.50
N THR A 331 8.54 12.32 -15.26
CA THR A 331 7.97 13.57 -15.80
C THR A 331 7.73 14.63 -14.70
N SER A 332 8.06 15.88 -15.02
CA SER A 332 7.89 17.05 -14.13
C SER A 332 6.45 17.21 -13.63
N ASP A 333 5.46 16.77 -14.41
CA ASP A 333 4.05 16.78 -14.03
C ASP A 333 3.75 15.90 -12.80
N ILE A 334 4.62 14.93 -12.51
CA ILE A 334 4.53 14.08 -11.31
C ILE A 334 5.39 14.65 -10.19
N ILE A 335 6.68 14.88 -10.45
CA ILE A 335 7.67 15.13 -9.39
C ILE A 335 7.72 16.56 -8.87
N TYR A 336 7.11 17.53 -9.58
CA TYR A 336 7.04 18.93 -9.16
C TYR A 336 5.61 19.44 -9.00
N SER A 337 4.64 18.53 -8.96
CA SER A 337 3.24 18.90 -8.75
C SER A 337 2.78 18.51 -7.36
N ALA A 338 2.60 19.50 -6.50
CA ALA A 338 2.04 19.32 -5.15
C ALA A 338 0.68 18.57 -5.16
N THR A 339 -0.10 18.73 -6.22
CA THR A 339 -1.49 18.24 -6.28
C THR A 339 -1.72 17.08 -7.25
N LYS A 340 -0.65 16.50 -7.84
CA LYS A 340 -0.82 15.33 -8.74
C LYS A 340 -1.34 14.14 -7.95
N PRO A 341 -2.56 13.64 -8.24
CA PRO A 341 -3.16 12.58 -7.43
C PRO A 341 -2.46 11.24 -7.63
N SER A 342 -2.41 10.42 -6.56
CA SER A 342 -1.96 9.03 -6.64
C SER A 342 -3.13 8.08 -6.87
N PRO A 343 -3.01 7.10 -7.79
CA PRO A 343 -4.05 6.13 -8.04
C PRO A 343 -4.15 5.11 -6.88
N ILE A 344 -5.39 4.91 -6.38
CA ILE A 344 -5.71 3.82 -5.44
C ILE A 344 -6.15 2.58 -6.23
N TYR A 345 -7.17 2.75 -7.09
CA TYR A 345 -7.63 1.74 -8.04
C TYR A 345 -8.00 2.39 -9.36
N THR A 346 -7.48 1.85 -10.47
CA THR A 346 -7.71 2.37 -11.82
C THR A 346 -8.55 1.42 -12.68
N ALA A 347 -9.16 1.97 -13.72
CA ALA A 347 -9.85 1.19 -14.72
C ALA A 347 -8.92 0.16 -15.38
N ALA A 348 -7.68 0.54 -15.69
CA ALA A 348 -6.68 -0.36 -16.26
C ALA A 348 -6.44 -1.59 -15.38
N GLN A 349 -6.23 -1.37 -14.06
CA GLN A 349 -6.02 -2.45 -13.09
C GLN A 349 -7.23 -3.41 -13.05
N VAL A 350 -8.43 -2.86 -13.07
CA VAL A 350 -9.66 -3.66 -13.10
C VAL A 350 -9.76 -4.46 -14.40
N TRP A 351 -9.53 -3.84 -15.56
CA TRP A 351 -9.61 -4.50 -16.84
C TRP A 351 -8.60 -5.65 -16.97
N PHE A 352 -7.34 -5.47 -16.57
CA PHE A 352 -6.34 -6.54 -16.56
C PHE A 352 -6.69 -7.67 -15.60
N THR A 353 -7.28 -7.35 -14.46
CA THR A 353 -7.76 -8.38 -13.51
C THR A 353 -8.94 -9.17 -14.10
N LEU A 354 -9.84 -8.51 -14.83
CA LEU A 354 -10.94 -9.19 -15.54
C LEU A 354 -10.45 -10.00 -16.73
N ALA A 355 -9.38 -9.57 -17.43
CA ALA A 355 -8.74 -10.34 -18.47
C ALA A 355 -8.22 -11.67 -17.93
N GLU A 356 -7.52 -11.66 -16.81
CA GLU A 356 -7.04 -12.88 -16.15
C GLU A 356 -8.21 -13.76 -15.65
N ALA A 357 -9.26 -13.16 -15.11
CA ALA A 357 -10.46 -13.89 -14.72
C ALA A 357 -11.16 -14.57 -15.88
N ALA A 358 -11.24 -13.90 -17.04
CA ALA A 358 -11.78 -14.47 -18.27
C ALA A 358 -10.90 -15.60 -18.82
N GLU A 359 -9.57 -15.46 -18.77
CA GLU A 359 -8.61 -16.53 -19.12
C GLU A 359 -8.79 -17.77 -18.23
N ASN A 360 -9.07 -17.57 -16.94
CA ASN A 360 -9.39 -18.65 -16.01
C ASN A 360 -10.80 -19.24 -16.20
N GLY A 361 -11.60 -18.72 -17.15
CA GLY A 361 -12.95 -19.18 -17.40
C GLY A 361 -14.00 -18.75 -16.37
N TRP A 362 -13.72 -17.69 -15.60
CA TRP A 362 -14.64 -17.17 -14.57
C TRP A 362 -15.75 -16.29 -15.20
N SER A 363 -16.87 -16.17 -14.49
CA SER A 363 -18.06 -15.48 -15.00
C SER A 363 -17.97 -13.96 -14.82
N VAL A 364 -17.31 -13.30 -15.76
CA VAL A 364 -17.08 -11.86 -15.78
C VAL A 364 -17.72 -11.18 -17.01
N GLY A 365 -18.98 -11.52 -17.30
CA GLY A 365 -19.79 -10.84 -18.32
C GLY A 365 -19.68 -11.40 -19.74
N GLY A 366 -18.93 -12.49 -19.95
CA GLY A 366 -18.81 -13.15 -21.27
C GLY A 366 -17.97 -12.39 -22.29
N VAL A 367 -17.20 -11.40 -21.84
CA VAL A 367 -16.18 -10.68 -22.63
C VAL A 367 -14.92 -11.55 -22.67
N SER A 368 -14.22 -11.57 -23.79
CA SER A 368 -13.00 -12.37 -23.95
C SER A 368 -11.84 -11.79 -23.14
N ALA A 369 -10.85 -12.64 -22.77
CA ALA A 369 -9.62 -12.17 -22.17
C ALA A 369 -8.90 -11.13 -23.04
N ALA A 370 -8.90 -11.33 -24.36
CA ALA A 370 -8.31 -10.38 -25.32
C ALA A 370 -9.01 -9.01 -25.29
N ASP A 371 -10.35 -8.96 -25.28
CA ASP A 371 -11.07 -7.69 -25.25
C ASP A 371 -10.85 -6.94 -23.92
N TYR A 372 -10.78 -7.68 -22.80
CA TYR A 372 -10.43 -7.10 -21.50
C TYR A 372 -8.98 -6.57 -21.46
N TYR A 373 -8.04 -7.32 -22.03
CA TYR A 373 -6.64 -6.92 -22.15
C TYR A 373 -6.48 -5.63 -22.96
N GLU A 374 -7.09 -5.56 -24.15
CA GLU A 374 -7.12 -4.33 -24.95
C GLU A 374 -7.74 -3.16 -24.21
N GLY A 375 -8.85 -3.40 -23.50
CA GLY A 375 -9.49 -2.39 -22.64
C GLY A 375 -8.57 -1.89 -21.55
N GLY A 376 -7.76 -2.76 -20.96
CA GLY A 376 -6.75 -2.42 -19.96
C GLY A 376 -5.65 -1.50 -20.48
N ILE A 377 -5.11 -1.83 -21.68
CA ILE A 377 -4.11 -0.98 -22.35
C ILE A 377 -4.69 0.40 -22.66
N LYS A 378 -5.85 0.46 -23.30
CA LYS A 378 -6.50 1.73 -23.66
C LYS A 378 -6.81 2.58 -22.43
N ALA A 379 -7.30 1.97 -21.36
CA ALA A 379 -7.56 2.66 -20.10
C ALA A 379 -6.26 3.18 -19.45
N SER A 380 -5.18 2.40 -19.49
CA SER A 380 -3.86 2.85 -19.01
C SER A 380 -3.34 4.04 -19.81
N MET A 381 -3.37 3.94 -21.12
CA MET A 381 -2.87 4.98 -22.03
C MET A 381 -3.68 6.28 -21.91
N GLU A 382 -5.01 6.20 -21.88
CA GLU A 382 -5.88 7.36 -21.64
C GLU A 382 -5.61 8.01 -20.28
N PHE A 383 -5.38 7.21 -19.23
CA PHE A 383 -5.06 7.73 -17.88
C PHE A 383 -3.77 8.55 -17.89
N TRP A 384 -2.79 8.13 -18.64
CA TRP A 384 -1.49 8.79 -18.75
C TRP A 384 -1.43 9.89 -19.82
N GLY A 385 -2.48 10.12 -20.61
CA GLY A 385 -2.54 11.21 -21.56
C GLY A 385 -2.18 10.85 -23.00
N VAL A 386 -1.93 9.57 -23.28
CA VAL A 386 -1.67 9.07 -24.64
C VAL A 386 -2.94 9.23 -25.50
N SER A 387 -2.76 9.61 -26.76
CA SER A 387 -3.89 9.79 -27.69
C SER A 387 -4.61 8.46 -27.97
N ALA A 388 -5.92 8.53 -28.25
CA ALA A 388 -6.69 7.33 -28.56
C ALA A 388 -6.20 6.61 -29.84
N GLN A 389 -5.59 7.35 -30.80
CA GLN A 389 -5.03 6.76 -32.02
C GLN A 389 -3.75 5.99 -31.68
N ASP A 390 -2.82 6.58 -30.92
CA ASP A 390 -1.58 5.92 -30.54
C ASP A 390 -1.84 4.68 -29.66
N ALA A 391 -2.87 4.76 -28.79
CA ALA A 391 -3.33 3.63 -28.00
C ALA A 391 -3.88 2.48 -28.89
N GLN A 392 -4.63 2.81 -29.94
CA GLN A 392 -5.12 1.80 -30.88
C GLN A 392 -4.00 1.19 -31.70
N ASP A 393 -3.07 2.01 -32.21
CA ASP A 393 -1.91 1.54 -32.98
C ASP A 393 -1.03 0.60 -32.15
N TYR A 394 -0.86 0.91 -30.85
CA TYR A 394 -0.14 0.04 -29.93
C TYR A 394 -0.85 -1.31 -29.69
N VAL A 395 -2.16 -1.28 -29.45
CA VAL A 395 -2.98 -2.49 -29.27
C VAL A 395 -2.91 -3.37 -30.50
N ASP A 396 -3.04 -2.80 -31.71
CA ASP A 396 -2.97 -3.54 -32.98
C ASP A 396 -1.60 -4.21 -33.19
N ALA A 397 -0.53 -3.60 -32.66
CA ALA A 397 0.83 -4.15 -32.72
C ALA A 397 1.12 -5.21 -31.62
N HIS A 398 0.33 -5.23 -30.52
CA HIS A 398 0.54 -6.09 -29.36
C HIS A 398 -0.72 -6.94 -29.05
N PRO A 399 -1.11 -7.86 -29.95
CA PRO A 399 -2.29 -8.69 -29.73
C PRO A 399 -2.08 -9.63 -28.53
N TYR A 400 -3.15 -9.89 -27.80
CA TYR A 400 -3.16 -10.80 -26.66
C TYR A 400 -2.75 -12.21 -27.05
N THR A 401 -1.79 -12.81 -26.35
CA THR A 401 -1.32 -14.18 -26.54
C THR A 401 -1.40 -15.03 -25.26
N GLY A 402 -1.53 -14.44 -24.10
CA GLY A 402 -1.64 -15.15 -22.83
C GLY A 402 -1.35 -14.31 -21.58
N ILE A 403 -1.27 -14.99 -20.46
CA ILE A 403 -1.15 -14.37 -19.12
C ILE A 403 0.11 -13.49 -18.97
N GLU A 404 1.18 -13.80 -19.70
CA GLU A 404 2.42 -13.02 -19.63
C GLU A 404 2.23 -11.61 -20.21
N ASP A 405 1.37 -11.46 -21.22
CA ASP A 405 1.03 -10.15 -21.79
C ASP A 405 0.25 -9.32 -20.77
N ILE A 406 -0.71 -9.94 -20.05
CA ILE A 406 -1.43 -9.28 -18.96
C ILE A 406 -0.46 -8.84 -17.87
N ALA A 407 0.48 -9.71 -17.48
CA ALA A 407 1.45 -9.39 -16.43
C ALA A 407 2.36 -8.22 -16.82
N TYR A 408 2.84 -8.19 -18.06
CA TYR A 408 3.66 -7.10 -18.59
C TYR A 408 2.89 -5.78 -18.62
N GLU A 409 1.72 -5.78 -19.24
CA GLU A 409 0.92 -4.56 -19.36
C GLU A 409 0.42 -4.04 -18.02
N LYS A 410 0.11 -4.93 -17.08
CA LYS A 410 -0.25 -4.57 -15.71
C LYS A 410 0.93 -3.95 -14.96
N TRP A 411 2.16 -4.47 -15.14
CA TRP A 411 3.38 -3.89 -14.60
C TRP A 411 3.62 -2.47 -15.12
N VAL A 412 3.43 -2.22 -16.42
CA VAL A 412 3.53 -0.89 -17.01
C VAL A 412 2.41 0.03 -16.50
N ALA A 413 1.15 -0.45 -16.47
CA ALA A 413 0.00 0.34 -16.03
C ALA A 413 0.10 0.76 -14.55
N LEU A 414 0.77 -0.05 -13.73
CA LEU A 414 1.06 0.20 -12.31
C LEU A 414 2.32 1.05 -12.09
N PHE A 415 2.76 1.81 -13.10
CA PHE A 415 3.90 2.72 -12.95
C PHE A 415 3.74 3.59 -11.71
N LEU A 416 4.76 3.59 -10.83
CA LEU A 416 4.83 4.23 -9.52
C LEU A 416 3.84 3.71 -8.44
N ASN A 417 3.00 2.73 -8.75
CA ASN A 417 2.23 1.99 -7.73
C ASN A 417 3.00 0.72 -7.35
N GLY A 418 4.09 0.92 -6.60
CA GLY A 418 5.04 -0.14 -6.27
C GLY A 418 4.45 -1.32 -5.51
N PRO A 419 3.65 -1.13 -4.44
CA PRO A 419 3.14 -2.26 -3.66
C PRO A 419 2.29 -3.22 -4.48
N GLU A 420 1.40 -2.70 -5.32
CA GLU A 420 0.54 -3.53 -6.15
C GLU A 420 1.34 -4.17 -7.31
N SER A 421 2.22 -3.40 -7.96
CA SER A 421 3.12 -3.93 -8.99
C SER A 421 4.00 -5.06 -8.45
N TRP A 422 4.57 -4.88 -7.25
CA TRP A 422 5.41 -5.88 -6.60
C TRP A 422 4.64 -7.14 -6.20
N ALA A 423 3.40 -7.00 -5.74
CA ALA A 423 2.56 -8.12 -5.39
C ALA A 423 2.14 -8.94 -6.64
N GLU A 424 1.77 -8.27 -7.73
CA GLU A 424 1.42 -8.92 -8.99
C GLU A 424 2.63 -9.61 -9.64
N TRP A 425 3.80 -8.95 -9.62
CA TRP A 425 5.03 -9.56 -10.10
C TRP A 425 5.37 -10.85 -9.33
N ARG A 426 5.31 -10.83 -7.99
CA ARG A 426 5.54 -12.05 -7.18
C ARG A 426 4.56 -13.16 -7.50
N ARG A 427 3.28 -12.80 -7.71
CA ARG A 427 2.22 -13.77 -7.98
C ARG A 427 2.35 -14.43 -9.35
N LEU A 428 2.70 -13.65 -10.37
CA LEU A 428 2.77 -14.13 -11.78
C LEU A 428 4.17 -14.55 -12.21
N ASP A 429 5.21 -14.16 -11.46
CA ASP A 429 6.63 -14.29 -11.80
C ASP A 429 6.95 -13.65 -13.18
N ALA A 430 6.25 -12.58 -13.51
CA ALA A 430 6.34 -11.84 -14.77
C ALA A 430 6.00 -10.35 -14.57
N PRO A 431 6.59 -9.43 -15.39
CA PRO A 431 7.61 -9.70 -16.41
C PRO A 431 8.93 -10.19 -15.83
N GLN A 432 9.80 -10.76 -16.66
CA GLN A 432 11.12 -11.21 -16.23
C GLN A 432 12.01 -10.00 -15.96
N LEU A 433 12.22 -9.68 -14.69
CA LEU A 433 13.09 -8.59 -14.25
C LEU A 433 14.48 -9.10 -13.88
N THR A 434 15.52 -8.42 -14.38
CA THR A 434 16.90 -8.77 -14.05
C THR A 434 17.28 -8.10 -12.71
N PRO A 435 17.64 -8.87 -11.69
CA PRO A 435 18.09 -8.30 -10.41
C PRO A 435 19.29 -7.38 -10.57
N SER A 436 19.43 -6.40 -9.68
CA SER A 436 20.59 -5.51 -9.67
C SER A 436 21.91 -6.31 -9.59
N PRO A 437 22.83 -6.17 -10.56
CA PRO A 437 24.12 -6.84 -10.51
C PRO A 437 25.05 -6.27 -9.43
N TYR A 438 24.68 -5.16 -8.81
CA TYR A 438 25.42 -4.50 -7.74
C TYR A 438 24.91 -4.88 -6.34
N ALA A 439 23.85 -5.67 -6.25
CA ALA A 439 23.35 -6.20 -4.98
C ALA A 439 24.29 -7.29 -4.44
N SER A 440 24.43 -7.38 -3.12
CA SER A 440 25.18 -8.47 -2.45
C SER A 440 24.46 -9.83 -2.61
N ASP A 441 23.14 -9.82 -2.66
CA ASP A 441 22.29 -10.94 -3.04
C ASP A 441 21.49 -10.53 -4.29
N PRO A 442 21.85 -11.05 -5.49
CA PRO A 442 21.22 -10.62 -6.74
C PRO A 442 19.87 -11.32 -6.98
N ARG A 443 18.98 -11.23 -6.02
CA ARG A 443 17.59 -11.68 -6.10
C ARG A 443 16.67 -10.56 -5.67
N ILE A 444 15.64 -10.27 -6.46
CA ILE A 444 14.64 -9.29 -6.08
C ILE A 444 13.90 -9.80 -4.84
N PRO A 445 13.72 -8.96 -3.79
CA PRO A 445 13.00 -9.36 -2.60
C PRO A 445 11.55 -9.77 -2.87
N VAL A 446 11.07 -10.77 -2.15
CA VAL A 446 9.67 -11.25 -2.24
C VAL A 446 8.87 -10.99 -0.95
N ARG A 447 9.50 -10.42 0.06
CA ARG A 447 8.87 -9.93 1.30
C ARG A 447 9.78 -8.93 2.03
N ALA A 448 9.26 -8.26 3.03
CA ALA A 448 10.06 -7.57 4.03
C ALA A 448 10.35 -8.48 5.23
N GLY A 449 11.55 -8.37 5.81
CA GLY A 449 11.88 -9.01 7.09
C GLY A 449 11.21 -8.28 8.26
N TYR A 450 10.98 -8.96 9.36
CA TYR A 450 10.45 -8.39 10.59
C TYR A 450 11.52 -7.55 11.31
N ASP A 451 11.11 -6.42 11.86
CA ASP A 451 12.00 -5.56 12.64
C ASP A 451 12.58 -6.29 13.87
N PRO A 452 13.87 -6.08 14.23
CA PRO A 452 14.50 -6.70 15.38
C PRO A 452 13.77 -6.46 16.71
N SER A 453 13.04 -5.35 16.87
CA SER A 453 12.24 -5.10 18.08
C SER A 453 11.12 -6.13 18.26
N ILE A 454 10.54 -6.61 17.16
CA ILE A 454 9.50 -7.65 17.16
C ILE A 454 10.10 -8.98 17.62
N GLN A 455 11.28 -9.33 17.10
CA GLN A 455 12.01 -10.53 17.48
C GLN A 455 12.33 -10.53 18.98
N ASN A 456 12.75 -9.38 19.50
CA ASN A 456 13.16 -9.26 20.90
C ASN A 456 11.97 -9.17 21.86
N ASN A 457 10.90 -8.46 21.50
CA ASN A 457 9.78 -8.18 22.40
C ASN A 457 8.70 -9.26 22.39
N ASN A 458 8.65 -10.12 21.33
CA ASN A 458 7.66 -11.19 21.17
C ASN A 458 8.33 -12.48 20.64
N SER A 459 9.44 -12.89 21.26
CA SER A 459 10.33 -13.93 20.75
C SER A 459 9.66 -15.28 20.56
N ASP A 460 8.78 -15.69 21.49
CA ASP A 460 8.13 -17.00 21.45
C ASP A 460 7.15 -17.12 20.30
N ASN A 461 6.35 -16.08 20.05
CA ASN A 461 5.42 -16.05 18.93
C ASN A 461 6.18 -15.83 17.60
N TYR A 462 7.25 -15.04 17.59
CA TYR A 462 8.13 -14.92 16.44
C TYR A 462 8.74 -16.28 16.04
N ALA A 463 9.22 -17.08 17.00
CA ALA A 463 9.73 -18.43 16.72
C ALA A 463 8.67 -19.35 16.07
N LYS A 464 7.41 -19.23 16.48
CA LYS A 464 6.28 -19.96 15.83
C LYS A 464 6.08 -19.52 14.38
N VAL A 465 6.21 -18.21 14.09
CA VAL A 465 6.14 -17.69 12.71
C VAL A 465 7.25 -18.28 11.85
N LEU A 466 8.50 -18.30 12.33
CA LEU A 466 9.60 -18.90 11.59
C LEU A 466 9.35 -20.39 11.30
N SER A 467 8.71 -21.10 12.23
CA SER A 467 8.37 -22.51 12.06
C SER A 467 7.30 -22.78 11.02
N SER A 468 6.35 -21.83 10.83
CA SER A 468 5.21 -21.98 9.93
C SER A 468 5.39 -21.30 8.57
N GLN A 469 6.00 -20.11 8.54
CA GLN A 469 6.18 -19.32 7.33
C GLN A 469 7.55 -19.55 6.67
N GLY A 470 8.52 -20.05 7.42
CA GLY A 470 9.90 -20.22 6.99
C GLY A 470 10.84 -19.14 7.54
N PRO A 471 12.12 -19.16 7.12
CA PRO A 471 13.14 -18.23 7.60
C PRO A 471 12.78 -16.77 7.35
N ASP A 472 13.07 -15.90 8.31
CA ASP A 472 12.86 -14.46 8.16
C ASP A 472 13.99 -13.84 7.34
N ASN A 473 13.80 -13.83 6.04
CA ASN A 473 14.68 -13.19 5.07
C ASN A 473 13.86 -12.64 3.89
N LEU A 474 14.48 -11.90 3.03
CA LEU A 474 13.83 -11.24 1.88
C LEU A 474 13.31 -12.20 0.79
N HIS A 475 13.68 -13.48 0.83
CA HIS A 475 13.44 -14.47 -0.24
C HIS A 475 12.54 -15.63 0.17
N THR A 476 12.05 -15.64 1.39
CA THR A 476 11.01 -16.59 1.83
C THR A 476 9.69 -16.15 1.24
N ARG A 477 9.14 -16.97 0.33
CA ARG A 477 7.88 -16.65 -0.36
C ARG A 477 6.71 -16.63 0.62
N LEU A 478 5.75 -15.77 0.35
CA LEU A 478 4.50 -15.68 1.10
C LEU A 478 3.53 -16.79 0.68
N TRP A 479 2.50 -17.03 1.47
CA TRP A 479 1.54 -18.12 1.24
C TRP A 479 0.92 -18.14 -0.16
N TRP A 480 0.57 -16.97 -0.69
CA TRP A 480 -0.04 -16.88 -2.03
C TRP A 480 0.99 -16.84 -3.17
N ASP A 481 2.26 -16.67 -2.87
CA ASP A 481 3.38 -16.60 -3.83
C ASP A 481 4.01 -17.98 -3.99
N ILE A 482 3.47 -18.77 -4.92
CA ILE A 482 3.82 -20.20 -5.09
C ILE A 482 4.58 -20.52 -6.39
N LYS A 483 4.87 -19.52 -7.23
CA LYS A 483 5.59 -19.73 -8.51
C LYS A 483 7.10 -19.63 -8.35
#